data_57c18aafb71120e4922cfa6d143f5410
#
_entry.id   57c18aafb71120e4922cfa6d143f5410
#
_cell.length_a   1.000
_cell.length_b   1.000
_cell.length_c   1.000
_cell.angle_alpha   90.00
_cell.angle_beta   90.00
_cell.angle_gamma   90.00
#
_symmetry.space_group_name_H-M   'P 1'
#
loop_
_entity.id
_entity.type
_entity.pdbx_description
1 polymer ?
#
loop_
_entity_poly.entity_id
_entity_poly.type
_entity_poly.pdbx_seq_one_letter_code
_entity_poly.pdbx_strand_id
1 'polypeptide(L)'
;MANIDSRVIRNGSHFFGVEPSISHDELEQALEMGFGYADKLHEAGLQVVALGNIGERTFLDALVTTATVTGASYETLLTESGNGPTIAQRAAHIHSFVDPFDIAVDDWSVLSESDRRTAVLRLLHVAGGLDIAFLTGFILGAASHRMAVVYDNALTGAAVL
;
A
#
# COMPACT_ATOMS: atom_id res chain seq x y z
N MET A 1 0.61 30.18 -2.89
CA MET A 1 1.87 29.50 -3.28
C MET A 1 1.74 28.07 -2.80
N ALA A 2 1.87 27.07 -3.67
CA ALA A 2 1.90 25.68 -3.23
C ALA A 2 3.18 25.44 -2.43
N ASN A 3 3.06 24.93 -1.22
CA ASN A 3 4.20 24.52 -0.42
C ASN A 3 4.51 23.06 -0.78
N ILE A 4 5.64 22.80 -1.42
CA ILE A 4 6.09 21.46 -1.78
C ILE A 4 7.13 21.03 -0.74
N ASP A 5 6.74 20.11 0.15
CA ASP A 5 7.67 19.42 1.04
C ASP A 5 8.12 18.13 0.33
N SER A 6 9.39 18.07 -0.06
CA SER A 6 9.96 16.93 -0.77
C SER A 6 10.88 16.15 0.17
N ARG A 7 10.47 14.94 0.52
CA ARG A 7 11.27 14.00 1.32
C ARG A 7 11.43 12.69 0.60
N VAL A 8 12.63 12.16 0.60
CA VAL A 8 12.97 10.93 -0.11
C VAL A 8 13.67 9.98 0.86
N ILE A 9 13.12 8.79 1.06
CA ILE A 9 13.81 7.71 1.78
C ILE A 9 14.88 7.12 0.87
N ARG A 10 14.50 6.78 -0.37
CA ARG A 10 15.39 6.41 -1.47
C ARG A 10 14.67 6.56 -2.83
N ASN A 11 15.39 6.35 -3.91
CA ASN A 11 14.86 6.44 -5.29
C ASN A 11 14.12 5.15 -5.69
N GLY A 12 12.91 4.96 -5.16
CA GLY A 12 12.01 3.87 -5.50
C GLY A 12 12.21 2.59 -4.67
N SER A 13 11.21 1.72 -4.70
CA SER A 13 11.22 0.40 -4.07
C SER A 13 11.92 -0.64 -4.95
N HIS A 14 12.37 -1.75 -4.37
CA HIS A 14 12.81 -2.90 -5.14
C HIS A 14 11.64 -3.57 -5.84
N PHE A 15 11.94 -4.38 -6.85
CA PHE A 15 10.92 -5.20 -7.48
C PHE A 15 10.68 -6.46 -6.64
N PHE A 16 9.51 -6.56 -6.03
CA PHE A 16 9.17 -7.66 -5.12
C PHE A 16 9.13 -9.05 -5.77
N GLY A 17 9.22 -9.15 -7.09
CA GLY A 17 9.41 -10.41 -7.80
C GLY A 17 10.79 -11.06 -7.62
N VAL A 18 11.75 -10.36 -7.02
CA VAL A 18 13.13 -10.83 -6.79
C VAL A 18 13.48 -10.81 -5.30
N GLU A 19 13.10 -9.73 -4.63
CA GLU A 19 13.33 -9.49 -3.20
C GLU A 19 12.19 -8.64 -2.63
N PRO A 20 12.01 -8.53 -1.31
CA PRO A 20 11.01 -7.62 -0.73
C PRO A 20 11.15 -6.19 -1.25
N SER A 21 10.02 -5.52 -1.47
CA SER A 21 9.98 -4.15 -2.02
C SER A 21 10.80 -3.15 -1.22
N ILE A 22 10.78 -3.29 0.10
CA ILE A 22 11.45 -2.40 1.04
C ILE A 22 11.99 -3.18 2.22
N SER A 23 13.04 -2.71 2.86
CA SER A 23 13.53 -3.28 4.11
C SER A 23 12.58 -2.97 5.29
N HIS A 24 12.75 -3.64 6.42
CA HIS A 24 11.98 -3.34 7.63
C HIS A 24 12.25 -1.92 8.14
N ASP A 25 13.49 -1.45 8.07
CA ASP A 25 13.86 -0.09 8.49
C ASP A 25 13.21 0.96 7.58
N GLU A 26 13.16 0.71 6.27
CA GLU A 26 12.48 1.60 5.31
C GLU A 26 10.96 1.59 5.50
N LEU A 27 10.37 0.44 5.83
CA LEU A 27 8.95 0.35 6.17
C LEU A 27 8.62 1.20 7.41
N GLU A 28 9.39 1.05 8.48
CA GLU A 28 9.22 1.82 9.70
C GLU A 28 9.36 3.33 9.43
N GLN A 29 10.41 3.73 8.73
CA GLN A 29 10.61 5.12 8.33
C GLN A 29 9.45 5.67 7.48
N ALA A 30 8.94 4.89 6.52
CA ALA A 30 7.85 5.32 5.67
C ALA A 30 6.56 5.53 6.47
N LEU A 31 6.22 4.58 7.36
CA LEU A 31 5.06 4.69 8.26
C LEU A 31 5.17 5.90 9.19
N GLU A 32 6.33 6.08 9.84
CA GLU A 32 6.57 7.22 10.74
C GLU A 32 6.54 8.57 10.00
N MET A 33 7.14 8.64 8.81
CA MET A 33 7.10 9.86 8.00
C MET A 33 5.68 10.22 7.59
N GLY A 34 4.88 9.22 7.18
CA GLY A 34 3.48 9.41 6.83
C GLY A 34 2.68 9.94 8.02
N PHE A 35 2.79 9.28 9.17
CA PHE A 35 2.12 9.66 10.41
C PHE A 35 2.50 11.09 10.83
N GLY A 36 3.79 11.38 10.94
CA GLY A 36 4.27 12.71 11.34
C GLY A 36 3.95 13.82 10.31
N TYR A 37 3.68 13.44 9.04
CA TYR A 37 3.20 14.41 8.06
C TYR A 37 1.72 14.77 8.30
N ALA A 38 0.89 13.80 8.67
CA ALA A 38 -0.49 14.06 9.08
C ALA A 38 -0.56 14.98 10.31
N ASP A 39 0.32 14.76 11.31
CA ASP A 39 0.44 15.64 12.50
C ASP A 39 0.68 17.09 12.08
N LYS A 40 1.65 17.32 11.19
CA LYS A 40 1.97 18.68 10.70
C LYS A 40 0.81 19.34 9.97
N LEU A 41 0.07 18.58 9.15
CA LEU A 41 -1.09 19.12 8.44
C LEU A 41 -2.22 19.46 9.40
N HIS A 42 -2.43 18.63 10.41
CA HIS A 42 -3.39 18.91 11.48
C HIS A 42 -3.01 20.18 12.26
N GLU A 43 -1.74 20.32 12.68
CA GLU A 43 -1.23 21.51 13.36
C GLU A 43 -1.37 22.79 12.50
N ALA A 44 -1.28 22.65 11.18
CA ALA A 44 -1.55 23.73 10.23
C ALA A 44 -3.05 24.03 10.05
N GLY A 45 -3.94 23.33 10.76
CA GLY A 45 -5.38 23.54 10.75
C GLY A 45 -6.13 22.82 9.61
N LEU A 46 -5.48 21.89 8.88
CA LEU A 46 -6.16 21.13 7.85
C LEU A 46 -7.05 20.04 8.49
N GLN A 47 -8.26 19.90 7.96
CA GLN A 47 -9.25 18.91 8.41
C GLN A 47 -9.62 17.91 7.31
N VAL A 48 -9.28 18.22 6.06
CA VAL A 48 -9.57 17.37 4.90
C VAL A 48 -8.33 17.30 4.02
N VAL A 49 -7.95 16.10 3.61
CA VAL A 49 -6.80 15.84 2.73
C VAL A 49 -7.22 14.92 1.60
N ALA A 50 -6.83 15.25 0.37
CA ALA A 50 -6.97 14.37 -0.78
C ALA A 50 -5.63 13.67 -1.04
N LEU A 51 -5.67 12.34 -1.12
CA LEU A 51 -4.52 11.53 -1.48
C LEU A 51 -4.40 11.43 -2.99
N GLY A 52 -3.16 11.40 -3.47
CA GLY A 52 -2.84 11.16 -4.87
C GLY A 52 -1.55 10.36 -4.97
N ASN A 53 -1.31 9.81 -6.15
CA ASN A 53 -0.09 9.08 -6.45
C ASN A 53 0.43 9.43 -7.84
N ILE A 54 1.74 9.57 -7.94
CA ILE A 54 2.46 9.70 -9.21
C ILE A 54 3.62 8.71 -9.14
N GLY A 55 3.52 7.58 -9.84
CA GLY A 55 4.57 6.56 -9.83
C GLY A 55 4.42 5.54 -10.94
N GLU A 56 5.55 4.98 -11.39
CA GLU A 56 5.58 3.82 -12.26
C GLU A 56 5.40 2.53 -11.43
N ARG A 57 4.69 1.53 -11.99
CA ARG A 57 4.47 0.20 -11.39
C ARG A 57 3.64 0.15 -10.10
N THR A 58 3.15 1.27 -9.60
CA THR A 58 2.33 1.36 -8.40
C THR A 58 1.02 0.57 -8.49
N PHE A 59 0.55 0.31 -9.72
CA PHE A 59 -0.63 -0.53 -9.95
C PHE A 59 -0.41 -1.98 -9.53
N LEU A 60 0.78 -2.55 -9.72
CA LEU A 60 1.07 -3.93 -9.33
C LEU A 60 1.12 -4.07 -7.80
N ASP A 61 1.77 -3.13 -7.10
CA ASP A 61 1.83 -3.10 -5.64
C ASP A 61 0.40 -2.96 -5.05
N ALA A 62 -0.41 -2.07 -5.60
CA ALA A 62 -1.81 -1.90 -5.22
C ALA A 62 -2.64 -3.16 -5.48
N LEU A 63 -2.45 -3.81 -6.64
CA LEU A 63 -3.15 -5.02 -7.02
C LEU A 63 -2.86 -6.17 -6.04
N VAL A 64 -1.58 -6.41 -5.73
CA VAL A 64 -1.16 -7.47 -4.80
C VAL A 64 -1.66 -7.17 -3.39
N THR A 65 -1.51 -5.95 -2.91
CA THR A 65 -2.01 -5.53 -1.59
C THR A 65 -3.53 -5.73 -1.50
N THR A 66 -4.29 -5.26 -2.50
CA THR A 66 -5.74 -5.41 -2.53
C THR A 66 -6.15 -6.88 -2.56
N ALA A 67 -5.53 -7.69 -3.44
CA ALA A 67 -5.82 -9.12 -3.53
C ALA A 67 -5.60 -9.83 -2.19
N THR A 68 -4.47 -9.58 -1.54
CA THR A 68 -4.11 -10.21 -0.27
C THR A 68 -5.08 -9.82 0.85
N VAL A 69 -5.44 -8.54 0.96
CA VAL A 69 -6.32 -8.07 2.05
C VAL A 69 -7.77 -8.48 1.84
N THR A 70 -8.26 -8.45 0.60
CA THR A 70 -9.68 -8.73 0.29
C THR A 70 -9.97 -10.19 -0.03
N GLY A 71 -8.95 -11.01 -0.31
CA GLY A 71 -9.11 -12.36 -0.82
C GLY A 71 -9.61 -12.43 -2.28
N ALA A 72 -9.65 -11.29 -2.98
CA ALA A 72 -10.05 -11.26 -4.39
C ALA A 72 -8.96 -11.88 -5.28
N SER A 73 -9.37 -12.66 -6.29
CA SER A 73 -8.40 -13.20 -7.24
C SER A 73 -7.81 -12.13 -8.14
N TYR A 74 -6.58 -12.33 -8.59
CA TYR A 74 -5.95 -11.41 -9.56
C TYR A 74 -6.73 -11.32 -10.85
N GLU A 75 -7.38 -12.41 -11.30
CA GLU A 75 -8.25 -12.42 -12.47
C GLU A 75 -9.41 -11.45 -12.31
N THR A 76 -10.07 -11.45 -11.16
CA THR A 76 -11.18 -10.53 -10.86
C THR A 76 -10.72 -9.07 -10.90
N LEU A 77 -9.64 -8.76 -10.23
CA LEU A 77 -9.10 -7.38 -10.16
C LEU A 77 -8.59 -6.88 -11.52
N LEU A 78 -7.97 -7.77 -12.32
CA LEU A 78 -7.51 -7.44 -13.66
C LEU A 78 -8.66 -7.29 -14.66
N THR A 79 -9.76 -8.01 -14.49
CA THR A 79 -10.95 -7.90 -15.36
C THR A 79 -11.57 -6.51 -15.24
N GLU A 80 -11.66 -5.99 -14.04
CA GLU A 80 -12.15 -4.62 -13.81
C GLU A 80 -11.28 -3.55 -14.48
N SER A 81 -10.00 -3.84 -14.69
CA SER A 81 -9.08 -2.98 -15.44
C SER A 81 -9.21 -3.04 -16.96
N GLY A 82 -10.10 -3.86 -17.51
CA GLY A 82 -10.44 -3.90 -18.94
C GLY A 82 -9.43 -4.62 -19.85
N ASN A 83 -8.58 -5.47 -19.35
CA ASN A 83 -7.50 -6.12 -20.09
C ASN A 83 -7.81 -7.58 -20.50
N GLY A 84 -8.75 -7.79 -21.33
CA GLY A 84 -9.09 -8.96 -22.16
C GLY A 84 -8.37 -10.33 -21.97
N PRO A 85 -8.14 -11.10 -23.01
CA PRO A 85 -7.76 -12.53 -22.95
C PRO A 85 -6.39 -12.86 -22.36
N THR A 86 -5.57 -11.87 -22.05
CA THR A 86 -4.28 -12.04 -21.39
C THR A 86 -4.34 -12.03 -19.84
N ILE A 87 -5.54 -11.91 -19.26
CA ILE A 87 -5.75 -11.81 -17.81
C ILE A 87 -5.18 -13.02 -17.07
N ALA A 88 -5.54 -14.24 -17.49
CA ALA A 88 -5.05 -15.46 -16.84
C ALA A 88 -3.52 -15.59 -16.90
N GLN A 89 -2.90 -15.18 -18.00
CA GLN A 89 -1.43 -15.19 -18.12
C GLN A 89 -0.79 -14.15 -17.19
N ARG A 90 -1.38 -12.98 -17.07
CA ARG A 90 -0.90 -11.93 -16.16
C ARG A 90 -1.07 -12.34 -14.71
N ALA A 91 -2.20 -12.92 -14.34
CA ALA A 91 -2.45 -13.44 -12.99
C ALA A 91 -1.46 -14.56 -12.64
N ALA A 92 -1.24 -15.54 -13.53
CA ALA A 92 -0.25 -16.59 -13.33
C ALA A 92 1.18 -16.02 -13.17
N HIS A 93 1.50 -14.97 -13.91
CA HIS A 93 2.79 -14.30 -13.79
C HIS A 93 2.94 -13.60 -12.43
N ILE A 94 1.89 -12.93 -11.95
CA ILE A 94 1.89 -12.31 -10.60
C ILE A 94 2.10 -13.38 -9.54
N HIS A 95 1.36 -14.49 -9.59
CA HIS A 95 1.54 -15.61 -8.68
C HIS A 95 2.98 -16.11 -8.64
N SER A 96 3.64 -16.24 -9.80
CA SER A 96 5.00 -16.79 -9.87
C SER A 96 6.05 -16.03 -9.05
N PHE A 97 5.83 -14.73 -8.79
CA PHE A 97 6.77 -13.94 -7.98
C PHE A 97 6.20 -13.52 -6.62
N VAL A 98 4.91 -13.67 -6.37
CA VAL A 98 4.31 -13.38 -5.05
C VAL A 98 4.30 -14.61 -4.15
N ASP A 99 3.94 -15.77 -4.67
CA ASP A 99 3.78 -17.01 -3.90
C ASP A 99 5.03 -17.40 -3.09
N PRO A 100 6.28 -17.22 -3.60
CA PRO A 100 7.48 -17.53 -2.83
C PRO A 100 7.63 -16.77 -1.51
N PHE A 101 6.96 -15.63 -1.36
CA PHE A 101 7.03 -14.81 -0.14
C PHE A 101 5.99 -15.18 0.92
N ASP A 102 5.03 -16.06 0.58
CA ASP A 102 4.03 -16.57 1.53
C ASP A 102 3.33 -15.44 2.32
N ILE A 103 2.81 -14.45 1.58
CA ILE A 103 2.06 -13.32 2.14
C ILE A 103 0.55 -13.52 2.15
N ALA A 104 0.08 -14.64 1.60
CA ALA A 104 -1.34 -14.97 1.56
C ALA A 104 -1.90 -15.15 2.97
N VAL A 105 -3.12 -14.68 3.17
CA VAL A 105 -3.90 -14.88 4.40
C VAL A 105 -5.24 -15.49 3.99
N ASP A 106 -5.50 -16.71 4.46
CA ASP A 106 -6.72 -17.44 4.10
C ASP A 106 -7.98 -16.74 4.63
N ASP A 107 -7.95 -16.28 5.85
CA ASP A 107 -9.07 -15.58 6.49
C ASP A 107 -8.58 -14.57 7.53
N TRP A 108 -8.70 -13.30 7.21
CA TRP A 108 -8.33 -12.20 8.10
C TRP A 108 -9.20 -12.12 9.37
N SER A 109 -10.43 -12.65 9.32
CA SER A 109 -11.38 -12.55 10.43
C SER A 109 -11.00 -13.44 11.64
N VAL A 110 -10.26 -14.53 11.39
CA VAL A 110 -9.84 -15.47 12.43
C VAL A 110 -8.51 -15.10 13.08
N LEU A 111 -7.77 -14.16 12.50
CA LEU A 111 -6.50 -13.71 13.04
C LEU A 111 -6.69 -12.91 14.32
N SER A 112 -5.83 -13.17 15.31
CA SER A 112 -5.68 -12.26 16.45
C SER A 112 -5.21 -10.88 15.99
N GLU A 113 -5.40 -9.85 16.82
CA GLU A 113 -4.91 -8.50 16.52
C GLU A 113 -3.39 -8.48 16.27
N SER A 114 -2.63 -9.22 17.06
CA SER A 114 -1.18 -9.34 16.89
C SER A 114 -0.79 -10.01 15.57
N ASP A 115 -1.48 -11.11 15.22
CA ASP A 115 -1.18 -11.83 13.97
C ASP A 115 -1.58 -11.01 12.76
N ARG A 116 -2.71 -10.31 12.82
CA ARG A 116 -3.16 -9.38 11.78
C ARG A 116 -2.14 -8.27 11.54
N ARG A 117 -1.66 -7.65 12.62
CA ARG A 117 -0.62 -6.62 12.54
C ARG A 117 0.65 -7.18 11.88
N THR A 118 1.08 -8.37 12.28
CA THR A 118 2.27 -9.02 11.70
C THR A 118 2.07 -9.30 10.22
N ALA A 119 0.92 -9.81 9.81
CA ALA A 119 0.60 -10.10 8.41
C ALA A 119 0.58 -8.81 7.56
N VAL A 120 -0.02 -7.72 8.07
CA VAL A 120 -0.03 -6.42 7.37
C VAL A 120 1.39 -5.87 7.21
N LEU A 121 2.20 -5.88 8.26
CA LEU A 121 3.58 -5.39 8.17
C LEU A 121 4.41 -6.23 7.19
N ARG A 122 4.20 -7.55 7.16
CA ARG A 122 4.84 -8.44 6.19
C ARG A 122 4.40 -8.12 4.76
N LEU A 123 3.10 -7.92 4.53
CA LEU A 123 2.55 -7.54 3.24
C LEU A 123 3.17 -6.23 2.74
N LEU A 124 3.21 -5.20 3.58
CA LEU A 124 3.81 -3.91 3.25
C LEU A 124 5.31 -4.02 2.96
N HIS A 125 6.04 -4.81 3.74
CA HIS A 125 7.46 -5.08 3.51
C HIS A 125 7.72 -5.75 2.15
N VAL A 126 6.92 -6.78 1.81
CA VAL A 126 7.13 -7.57 0.59
C VAL A 126 6.61 -6.85 -0.65
N ALA A 127 5.38 -6.34 -0.63
CA ALA A 127 4.68 -5.88 -1.83
C ALA A 127 4.11 -4.46 -1.74
N GLY A 128 4.15 -3.79 -0.58
CA GLY A 128 3.54 -2.47 -0.42
C GLY A 128 4.35 -1.33 -1.04
N GLY A 129 5.66 -1.45 -1.05
CA GLY A 129 6.52 -0.36 -1.47
C GLY A 129 6.46 0.87 -0.55
N LEU A 130 7.30 1.87 -0.85
CA LEU A 130 7.40 3.08 -0.04
C LEU A 130 6.13 3.93 -0.07
N ASP A 131 5.42 3.96 -1.20
CA ASP A 131 4.23 4.79 -1.42
C ASP A 131 3.07 4.31 -0.55
N ILE A 132 2.73 3.00 -0.60
CA ILE A 132 1.63 2.44 0.20
C ILE A 132 1.99 2.53 1.68
N ALA A 133 3.22 2.20 2.07
CA ALA A 133 3.67 2.30 3.45
C ALA A 133 3.55 3.73 3.99
N PHE A 134 4.02 4.74 3.24
CA PHE A 134 3.88 6.14 3.64
C PHE A 134 2.41 6.56 3.76
N LEU A 135 1.58 6.21 2.76
CA LEU A 135 0.16 6.55 2.77
C LEU A 135 -0.59 5.87 3.91
N THR A 136 -0.26 4.60 4.21
CA THR A 136 -0.81 3.90 5.37
C THR A 136 -0.49 4.63 6.68
N GLY A 137 0.77 5.01 6.89
CA GLY A 137 1.17 5.82 8.04
C GLY A 137 0.44 7.16 8.11
N PHE A 138 0.30 7.83 6.96
CA PHE A 138 -0.43 9.09 6.85
C PHE A 138 -1.92 8.93 7.21
N ILE A 139 -2.58 7.88 6.71
CA ILE A 139 -3.99 7.60 7.00
C ILE A 139 -4.20 7.34 8.49
N LEU A 140 -3.30 6.57 9.11
CA LEU A 140 -3.34 6.32 10.56
C LEU A 140 -3.18 7.62 11.37
N GLY A 141 -2.25 8.49 10.98
CA GLY A 141 -2.07 9.80 11.59
C GLY A 141 -3.30 10.71 11.38
N ALA A 142 -3.83 10.75 10.17
CA ALA A 142 -5.04 11.51 9.86
C ALA A 142 -6.25 11.03 10.68
N ALA A 143 -6.41 9.71 10.82
CA ALA A 143 -7.46 9.10 11.64
C ALA A 143 -7.33 9.45 13.12
N SER A 144 -6.09 9.47 13.67
CA SER A 144 -5.84 9.86 15.07
C SER A 144 -6.30 11.29 15.37
N HIS A 145 -6.22 12.17 14.38
CA HIS A 145 -6.67 13.57 14.45
C HIS A 145 -8.09 13.80 13.93
N ARG A 146 -8.79 12.74 13.54
CA ARG A 146 -10.15 12.81 12.95
C ARG A 146 -10.21 13.67 11.68
N MET A 147 -9.13 13.71 10.93
CA MET A 147 -9.09 14.36 9.62
C MET A 147 -9.82 13.49 8.60
N ALA A 148 -10.55 14.12 7.68
CA ALA A 148 -11.17 13.40 6.57
C ALA A 148 -10.12 13.14 5.48
N VAL A 149 -10.09 11.90 4.98
CA VAL A 149 -9.21 11.48 3.89
C VAL A 149 -10.04 11.13 2.67
N VAL A 150 -9.74 11.76 1.54
CA VAL A 150 -10.34 11.46 0.23
C VAL A 150 -9.33 10.70 -0.61
N TYR A 151 -9.73 9.59 -1.21
CA TYR A 151 -8.89 8.77 -2.08
C TYR A 151 -9.66 8.40 -3.34
N ASP A 152 -8.98 8.19 -4.48
CA ASP A 152 -9.63 8.09 -5.80
C ASP A 152 -9.07 7.01 -6.72
N ASN A 153 -7.99 6.33 -6.36
CA ASN A 153 -7.34 5.35 -7.24
C ASN A 153 -6.94 4.06 -6.51
N ALA A 154 -6.50 3.06 -7.28
CA ALA A 154 -6.16 1.74 -6.75
C ALA A 154 -5.07 1.79 -5.67
N LEU A 155 -4.04 2.62 -5.83
CA LEU A 155 -2.94 2.69 -4.87
C LEU A 155 -3.38 3.33 -3.56
N THR A 156 -4.06 4.47 -3.64
CA THR A 156 -4.57 5.16 -2.45
C THR A 156 -5.65 4.33 -1.75
N GLY A 157 -6.45 3.57 -2.52
CA GLY A 157 -7.39 2.58 -2.00
C GLY A 157 -6.71 1.43 -1.26
N ALA A 158 -5.62 0.88 -1.82
CA ALA A 158 -4.85 -0.18 -1.18
C ALA A 158 -4.23 0.24 0.17
N ALA A 159 -3.87 1.51 0.30
CA ALA A 159 -3.34 2.05 1.56
C ALA A 159 -4.42 2.26 2.65
N VAL A 160 -5.71 2.28 2.27
CA VAL A 160 -6.86 2.42 3.19
C VAL A 160 -7.32 1.07 3.73
N LEU A 161 -7.11 -0.03 2.98
CA LEU A 161 -7.49 -1.39 3.36
C LEU A 161 -6.71 -1.89 4.57
#